data_49d95742175c6e1490e3ca9f30043c81
#
_entry.id   49d95742175c6e1490e3ca9f30043c81
#
_cell.length_a   1.000
_cell.length_b   1.000
_cell.length_c   1.000
_cell.angle_alpha   90.00
_cell.angle_beta   90.00
_cell.angle_gamma   90.00
#
_symmetry.space_group_name_H-M   'P 1'
#
loop_
_entity.id
_entity.type
_entity.pdbx_description
1 polymer ?
#
loop_
_entity_poly.entity_id
_entity_poly.type
_entity_poly.pdbx_seq_one_letter_code
_entity_poly.pdbx_strand_id
1 'polypeptide(L)'
;MNEVTESKLAFENSQKIIALKNNIEKDFMILASLLITNHDEKYYKVLGYETWEEFLAIPEVSISRSFAYKIMQVYRVWVIKYGVSQENLDIDNEKLFLASIQATEENYEEWLERARTLSRSDIRGLLKGDDYEYTVECPKCHYRFKP
;
A
#
# COMPACT_ATOMS: atom_id res chain seq x y z
N MET A 1 -28.68 3.15 -1.88
CA MET A 1 -28.34 2.33 -3.05
C MET A 1 -29.07 0.99 -2.99
N ASN A 2 -29.57 0.50 -4.11
CA ASN A 2 -30.17 -0.83 -4.14
C ASN A 2 -29.10 -1.89 -4.42
N GLU A 3 -29.45 -3.16 -4.20
CA GLU A 3 -28.53 -4.29 -4.39
C GLU A 3 -27.95 -4.38 -5.79
N VAL A 4 -28.72 -4.05 -6.82
CA VAL A 4 -28.28 -4.11 -8.22
C VAL A 4 -27.17 -3.09 -8.46
N THR A 5 -27.31 -1.89 -7.90
CA THR A 5 -26.30 -0.83 -8.05
C THR A 5 -25.01 -1.21 -7.32
N GLU A 6 -25.11 -1.75 -6.10
CA GLU A 6 -23.94 -2.23 -5.36
C GLU A 6 -23.22 -3.36 -6.08
N SER A 7 -23.98 -4.33 -6.62
CA SER A 7 -23.39 -5.45 -7.38
C SER A 7 -22.65 -4.96 -8.61
N LYS A 8 -23.21 -3.98 -9.31
CA LYS A 8 -22.56 -3.38 -10.48
C LYS A 8 -21.28 -2.67 -10.11
N LEU A 9 -21.30 -1.86 -9.06
CA LEU A 9 -20.13 -1.14 -8.59
C LEU A 9 -19.03 -2.10 -8.12
N ALA A 10 -19.39 -3.15 -7.41
CA ALA A 10 -18.46 -4.16 -6.96
C ALA A 10 -17.81 -4.88 -8.13
N PHE A 11 -18.59 -5.26 -9.13
CA PHE A 11 -18.09 -5.92 -10.33
C PHE A 11 -17.12 -4.99 -11.09
N GLU A 12 -17.51 -3.75 -11.34
CA GLU A 12 -16.67 -2.78 -12.05
C GLU A 12 -15.36 -2.53 -11.30
N ASN A 13 -15.42 -2.41 -9.97
CA ASN A 13 -14.22 -2.26 -9.14
C ASN A 13 -13.28 -3.45 -9.30
N SER A 14 -13.80 -4.68 -9.22
CA SER A 14 -12.97 -5.87 -9.35
C SER A 14 -12.34 -6.00 -10.74
N GLN A 15 -13.06 -5.63 -11.79
CA GLN A 15 -12.52 -5.67 -13.15
C GLN A 15 -11.39 -4.68 -13.35
N LYS A 16 -11.49 -3.49 -12.74
CA LYS A 16 -10.42 -2.49 -12.77
C LYS A 16 -9.18 -2.97 -12.03
N ILE A 17 -9.36 -3.63 -10.88
CA ILE A 17 -8.24 -4.23 -10.13
C ILE A 17 -7.53 -5.27 -10.99
N ILE A 18 -8.26 -6.16 -11.62
CA ILE A 18 -7.72 -7.22 -12.47
C ILE A 18 -6.92 -6.62 -13.64
N ALA A 19 -7.48 -5.61 -14.29
CA ALA A 19 -6.82 -4.94 -15.41
C ALA A 19 -5.52 -4.26 -14.99
N LEU A 20 -5.54 -3.54 -13.86
CA LEU A 20 -4.38 -2.81 -13.36
C LEU A 20 -3.29 -3.70 -12.79
N LYS A 21 -3.64 -4.88 -12.30
CA LYS A 21 -2.65 -5.84 -11.81
C LYS A 21 -1.57 -6.14 -12.84
N ASN A 22 -1.94 -6.14 -14.12
CA ASN A 22 -1.01 -6.41 -15.21
C ASN A 22 -0.06 -5.24 -15.49
N ASN A 23 -0.32 -4.06 -14.93
CA ASN A 23 0.50 -2.87 -15.09
C ASN A 23 0.88 -2.25 -13.74
N ILE A 24 1.02 -3.10 -12.75
CA ILE A 24 1.15 -2.69 -11.35
C ILE A 24 2.34 -1.74 -11.07
N GLU A 25 3.42 -1.89 -11.82
CA GLU A 25 4.60 -1.05 -11.65
C GLU A 25 4.36 0.40 -12.03
N LYS A 26 3.43 0.65 -12.94
CA LYS A 26 3.12 1.99 -13.43
C LYS A 26 1.96 2.62 -12.69
N ASP A 27 0.98 1.80 -12.30
CA ASP A 27 -0.32 2.29 -11.84
C ASP A 27 -0.65 1.83 -10.42
N PHE A 28 0.37 1.55 -9.59
CA PHE A 28 0.11 1.04 -8.26
C PHE A 28 -0.71 2.00 -7.38
N MET A 29 -0.63 3.30 -7.62
CA MET A 29 -1.45 4.27 -6.87
C MET A 29 -2.93 4.16 -7.22
N ILE A 30 -3.23 3.92 -8.49
CA ILE A 30 -4.61 3.69 -8.94
C ILE A 30 -5.09 2.35 -8.36
N LEU A 31 -4.25 1.33 -8.42
CA LEU A 31 -4.56 0.03 -7.84
C LEU A 31 -4.83 0.16 -6.34
N ALA A 32 -4.00 0.90 -5.61
CA ALA A 32 -4.18 1.13 -4.18
C ALA A 32 -5.53 1.77 -3.87
N SER A 33 -5.90 2.78 -4.63
CA SER A 33 -7.20 3.45 -4.50
C SER A 33 -8.36 2.47 -4.68
N LEU A 34 -8.28 1.62 -5.69
CA LEU A 34 -9.31 0.61 -5.95
C LEU A 34 -9.37 -0.46 -4.87
N LEU A 35 -8.22 -0.89 -4.36
CA LEU A 35 -8.15 -1.86 -3.26
C LEU A 35 -8.75 -1.30 -1.98
N ILE A 36 -8.48 -0.03 -1.67
CA ILE A 36 -9.06 0.66 -0.52
C ILE A 36 -10.59 0.67 -0.63
N THR A 37 -11.11 1.04 -1.79
CA THR A 37 -12.55 1.06 -2.03
C THR A 37 -13.16 -0.32 -1.88
N ASN A 38 -12.55 -1.34 -2.48
CA ASN A 38 -13.03 -2.71 -2.38
C ASN A 38 -13.06 -3.18 -0.93
N HIS A 39 -12.00 -2.90 -0.18
CA HIS A 39 -11.86 -3.28 1.21
C HIS A 39 -12.86 -2.55 2.11
N ASP A 40 -12.89 -1.21 2.03
CA ASP A 40 -13.67 -0.38 2.97
C ASP A 40 -15.17 -0.47 2.70
N GLU A 41 -15.57 -0.54 1.44
CA GLU A 41 -16.98 -0.70 1.05
C GLU A 41 -17.43 -2.16 1.05
N LYS A 42 -16.52 -3.08 1.37
CA LYS A 42 -16.80 -4.53 1.43
C LYS A 42 -17.35 -5.09 0.12
N TYR A 43 -16.87 -4.59 -0.99
CA TYR A 43 -17.28 -5.09 -2.31
C TYR A 43 -16.96 -6.57 -2.50
N TYR A 44 -15.90 -7.06 -1.86
CA TYR A 44 -15.57 -8.49 -1.89
C TYR A 44 -16.74 -9.36 -1.37
N LYS A 45 -17.49 -8.87 -0.37
CA LYS A 45 -18.67 -9.59 0.14
C LYS A 45 -19.81 -9.61 -0.87
N VAL A 46 -20.04 -8.49 -1.53
CA VAL A 46 -21.07 -8.40 -2.58
C VAL A 46 -20.77 -9.38 -3.70
N LEU A 47 -19.47 -9.58 -4.00
CA LEU A 47 -19.02 -10.51 -5.05
C LEU A 47 -19.04 -11.99 -4.59
N GLY A 48 -19.37 -12.27 -3.33
CA GLY A 48 -19.52 -13.63 -2.84
C GLY A 48 -18.34 -14.17 -2.04
N TYR A 49 -17.34 -13.36 -1.75
CA TYR A 49 -16.19 -13.78 -0.94
C TYR A 49 -16.44 -13.44 0.52
N GLU A 50 -16.13 -14.37 1.42
CA GLU A 50 -16.35 -14.16 2.86
C GLU A 50 -15.30 -13.19 3.45
N THR A 51 -14.06 -13.26 2.95
CA THR A 51 -12.97 -12.40 3.43
C THR A 51 -12.33 -11.68 2.27
N TRP A 52 -11.72 -10.55 2.58
CA TRP A 52 -10.99 -9.77 1.57
C TRP A 52 -9.77 -10.54 1.06
N GLU A 53 -9.14 -11.31 1.93
CA GLU A 53 -8.02 -12.18 1.55
C GLU A 53 -8.40 -13.22 0.51
N GLU A 54 -9.62 -13.76 0.58
CA GLU A 54 -10.13 -14.67 -0.45
C GLU A 54 -10.21 -13.97 -1.81
N PHE A 55 -10.70 -12.73 -1.83
CA PHE A 55 -10.76 -11.93 -3.05
C PHE A 55 -9.36 -11.71 -3.63
N LEU A 56 -8.38 -11.35 -2.78
CA LEU A 56 -7.00 -11.11 -3.23
C LEU A 56 -6.36 -12.38 -3.80
N ALA A 57 -6.79 -13.55 -3.34
CA ALA A 57 -6.19 -14.83 -3.71
C ALA A 57 -6.73 -15.43 -5.01
N ILE A 58 -7.80 -14.88 -5.59
CA ILE A 58 -8.31 -15.43 -6.84
C ILE A 58 -7.27 -15.28 -7.95
N PRO A 59 -7.20 -16.25 -8.91
CA PRO A 59 -6.14 -16.23 -9.92
C PRO A 59 -6.05 -14.93 -10.73
N GLU A 60 -7.17 -14.31 -11.00
CA GLU A 60 -7.25 -13.07 -11.77
C GLU A 60 -6.69 -11.87 -11.01
N VAL A 61 -6.74 -11.89 -9.68
CA VAL A 61 -6.18 -10.83 -8.83
C VAL A 61 -4.78 -11.20 -8.37
N SER A 62 -4.65 -12.30 -7.65
CA SER A 62 -3.36 -12.85 -7.21
C SER A 62 -2.40 -11.81 -6.64
N ILE A 63 -2.90 -11.03 -5.68
CA ILE A 63 -2.11 -10.03 -4.96
C ILE A 63 -1.90 -10.52 -3.53
N SER A 64 -0.66 -10.49 -3.05
CA SER A 64 -0.41 -10.87 -1.67
C SER A 64 -1.02 -9.86 -0.71
N ARG A 65 -1.49 -10.33 0.43
CA ARG A 65 -2.04 -9.47 1.48
C ARG A 65 -1.03 -8.41 1.92
N SER A 66 0.21 -8.82 2.10
CA SER A 66 1.30 -7.93 2.49
C SER A 66 1.49 -6.78 1.51
N PHE A 67 1.56 -7.10 0.22
CA PHE A 67 1.71 -6.08 -0.82
C PHE A 67 0.50 -5.15 -0.88
N ALA A 68 -0.71 -5.74 -0.82
CA ALA A 68 -1.94 -4.94 -0.84
C ALA A 68 -1.97 -3.91 0.30
N TYR A 69 -1.68 -4.34 1.53
CA TYR A 69 -1.68 -3.43 2.67
C TYR A 69 -0.58 -2.37 2.57
N LYS A 70 0.59 -2.71 2.01
CA LYS A 70 1.65 -1.72 1.81
C LYS A 70 1.24 -0.60 0.86
N ILE A 71 0.70 -0.93 -0.30
CA ILE A 71 0.30 0.11 -1.27
C ILE A 71 -0.90 0.90 -0.77
N MET A 72 -1.82 0.26 -0.05
CA MET A 72 -2.94 0.95 0.59
C MET A 72 -2.44 1.94 1.65
N GLN A 73 -1.46 1.55 2.46
CA GLN A 73 -0.83 2.43 3.45
C GLN A 73 -0.19 3.63 2.78
N VAL A 74 0.55 3.42 1.70
CA VAL A 74 1.19 4.49 0.92
C VAL A 74 0.14 5.49 0.45
N TYR A 75 -0.94 5.01 -0.13
CA TYR A 75 -2.01 5.86 -0.62
C TYR A 75 -2.70 6.62 0.53
N ARG A 76 -3.07 5.92 1.60
CA ARG A 76 -3.76 6.53 2.75
C ARG A 76 -2.93 7.63 3.40
N VAL A 77 -1.64 7.42 3.53
CA VAL A 77 -0.76 8.40 4.17
C VAL A 77 -0.48 9.58 3.24
N TRP A 78 0.06 9.31 2.06
CA TRP A 78 0.54 10.38 1.21
C TRP A 78 -0.58 11.13 0.48
N VAL A 79 -1.55 10.42 -0.03
CA VAL A 79 -2.65 11.04 -0.79
C VAL A 79 -3.77 11.52 0.12
N ILE A 80 -4.29 10.65 0.97
CA ILE A 80 -5.46 10.97 1.78
C ILE A 80 -5.10 11.86 2.96
N LYS A 81 -4.10 11.46 3.74
CA LYS A 81 -3.76 12.19 4.97
C LYS A 81 -3.02 13.51 4.70
N TYR A 82 -2.02 13.48 3.83
CA TYR A 82 -1.19 14.67 3.58
C TYR A 82 -1.52 15.40 2.29
N GLY A 83 -2.42 14.87 1.47
CA GLY A 83 -2.86 15.54 0.25
C GLY A 83 -1.79 15.71 -0.81
N VAL A 84 -0.79 14.84 -0.84
CA VAL A 84 0.27 14.90 -1.84
C VAL A 84 -0.28 14.47 -3.19
N SER A 85 0.02 15.24 -4.23
CA SER A 85 -0.39 14.92 -5.59
C SER A 85 0.26 13.61 -6.05
N GLN A 86 -0.50 12.78 -6.75
CA GLN A 86 0.02 11.52 -7.29
C GLN A 86 1.20 11.73 -8.24
N GLU A 87 1.26 12.88 -8.91
CA GLU A 87 2.38 13.24 -9.78
C GLU A 87 3.70 13.34 -9.01
N ASN A 88 3.64 13.74 -7.75
CA ASN A 88 4.79 13.86 -6.87
C ASN A 88 5.18 12.54 -6.20
N LEU A 89 4.43 11.47 -6.45
CA LEU A 89 4.65 10.15 -5.88
C LEU A 89 5.24 9.16 -6.88
N ASP A 90 5.91 9.66 -7.91
CA ASP A 90 6.67 8.83 -8.84
C ASP A 90 8.00 8.43 -8.18
N ILE A 91 7.89 7.62 -7.15
CA ILE A 91 8.97 7.19 -6.27
C ILE A 91 8.76 5.70 -6.01
N ASP A 92 9.85 4.97 -5.78
CA ASP A 92 9.77 3.57 -5.43
C ASP A 92 8.77 3.32 -4.29
N ASN A 93 7.86 2.37 -4.49
CA ASN A 93 6.79 2.04 -3.56
C ASN A 93 7.30 1.66 -2.16
N GLU A 94 8.37 0.87 -2.09
CA GLU A 94 8.95 0.47 -0.80
C GLU A 94 9.49 1.67 -0.04
N LYS A 95 10.11 2.63 -0.72
CA LYS A 95 10.59 3.86 -0.10
C LYS A 95 9.45 4.72 0.41
N LEU A 96 8.38 4.86 -0.36
CA LEU A 96 7.18 5.58 0.08
C LEU A 96 6.57 4.93 1.31
N PHE A 97 6.51 3.60 1.32
CA PHE A 97 5.99 2.87 2.47
C PHE A 97 6.87 3.10 3.72
N LEU A 98 8.18 2.96 3.58
CA LEU A 98 9.10 3.18 4.69
C LEU A 98 9.02 4.60 5.25
N ALA A 99 8.99 5.59 4.36
CA ALA A 99 8.85 6.98 4.78
C ALA A 99 7.51 7.26 5.46
N SER A 100 6.45 6.57 5.06
CA SER A 100 5.13 6.75 5.65
C SER A 100 5.06 6.37 7.11
N ILE A 101 5.95 5.49 7.57
CA ILE A 101 5.98 5.03 8.96
C ILE A 101 6.33 6.15 9.92
N GLN A 102 7.24 7.04 9.54
CA GLN A 102 7.73 8.13 10.39
C GLN A 102 7.17 9.49 10.03
N ALA A 103 6.49 9.62 8.91
CA ALA A 103 5.97 10.91 8.47
C ALA A 103 4.91 11.45 9.43
N THR A 104 4.99 12.74 9.73
CA THR A 104 4.02 13.47 10.52
C THR A 104 3.60 14.72 9.77
N GLU A 105 2.60 15.45 10.26
CA GLU A 105 2.17 16.70 9.65
C GLU A 105 3.31 17.72 9.58
N GLU A 106 4.25 17.65 10.50
CA GLU A 106 5.38 18.59 10.58
C GLU A 106 6.53 18.21 9.66
N ASN A 107 6.73 16.92 9.37
CA ASN A 107 7.92 16.45 8.67
C ASN A 107 7.67 15.60 7.42
N TYR A 108 6.42 15.45 6.98
CA TYR A 108 6.14 14.58 5.84
C TYR A 108 6.85 15.00 4.55
N GLU A 109 7.02 16.30 4.34
CA GLU A 109 7.72 16.81 3.15
C GLU A 109 9.19 16.39 3.16
N GLU A 110 9.82 16.45 4.31
CA GLU A 110 11.20 16.00 4.50
C GLU A 110 11.34 14.51 4.22
N TRP A 111 10.43 13.69 4.74
CA TRP A 111 10.44 12.26 4.51
C TRP A 111 10.16 11.92 3.05
N LEU A 112 9.30 12.68 2.39
CA LEU A 112 9.04 12.49 0.96
C LEU A 112 10.31 12.77 0.13
N GLU A 113 11.03 13.81 0.47
CA GLU A 113 12.28 14.14 -0.19
C GLU A 113 13.34 13.08 0.06
N ARG A 114 13.43 12.55 1.27
CA ARG A 114 14.30 11.42 1.58
C ARG A 114 13.95 10.19 0.75
N ALA A 115 12.67 9.94 0.56
CA ALA A 115 12.22 8.83 -0.28
C ALA A 115 12.66 9.00 -1.75
N ARG A 116 12.75 10.25 -2.23
CA ARG A 116 13.23 10.50 -3.59
C ARG A 116 14.73 10.30 -3.74
N THR A 117 15.50 10.69 -2.73
CA THR A 117 16.95 10.85 -2.87
C THR A 117 17.77 9.74 -2.23
N LEU A 118 17.24 9.08 -1.21
CA LEU A 118 17.97 8.05 -0.47
C LEU A 118 17.66 6.64 -0.95
N SER A 119 18.59 5.73 -0.71
CA SER A 119 18.36 4.32 -0.96
C SER A 119 17.42 3.73 0.10
N ARG A 120 16.84 2.55 -0.19
CA ARG A 120 16.01 1.82 0.79
C ARG A 120 16.78 1.56 2.08
N SER A 121 18.05 1.19 1.96
CA SER A 121 18.91 0.91 3.09
C SER A 121 19.11 2.14 3.97
N ASP A 122 19.37 3.31 3.35
CA ASP A 122 19.56 4.55 4.07
C ASP A 122 18.29 4.97 4.82
N ILE A 123 17.14 4.83 4.18
CA ILE A 123 15.86 5.13 4.81
C ILE A 123 15.62 4.22 6.01
N ARG A 124 15.89 2.92 5.88
CA ARG A 124 15.76 1.97 6.99
C ARG A 124 16.67 2.34 8.15
N GLY A 125 17.89 2.79 7.85
CA GLY A 125 18.81 3.28 8.87
C GLY A 125 18.26 4.47 9.63
N LEU A 126 17.68 5.44 8.93
CA LEU A 126 17.08 6.61 9.54
C LEU A 126 15.85 6.28 10.40
N LEU A 127 15.06 5.30 9.99
CA LEU A 127 13.89 4.85 10.76
C LEU A 127 14.25 4.31 12.13
N LYS A 128 15.47 3.84 12.29
CA LYS A 128 15.93 3.25 13.54
C LYS A 128 16.61 4.26 14.48
N GLY A 129 16.79 5.50 14.03
CA GLY A 129 17.30 6.60 14.85
C GLY A 129 18.82 6.64 15.01
N ASP A 130 19.31 7.69 15.71
CA ASP A 130 20.75 7.93 15.87
C ASP A 130 21.43 6.91 16.78
N ASP A 131 20.69 6.34 17.73
CA ASP A 131 21.17 5.27 18.61
C ASP A 131 20.94 3.90 17.99
N TYR A 132 20.94 3.87 16.71
CA TYR A 132 20.57 2.72 15.94
C TYR A 132 21.54 1.56 16.18
N GLU A 133 21.08 0.64 17.01
CA GLU A 133 21.65 -0.70 17.01
C GLU A 133 20.88 -1.49 15.97
N TYR A 134 21.59 -1.83 14.91
CA TYR A 134 20.98 -2.50 13.80
C TYR A 134 20.45 -3.86 14.23
N THR A 135 19.12 -4.04 14.22
CA THR A 135 18.51 -5.33 14.44
C THR A 135 17.76 -5.73 13.18
N VAL A 136 17.98 -6.97 12.77
CA VAL A 136 17.26 -7.55 11.64
C VAL A 136 16.15 -8.43 12.20
N GLU A 137 14.95 -8.26 11.69
CA GLU A 137 13.84 -9.12 12.05
C GLU A 137 13.78 -10.28 11.08
N CYS A 138 13.73 -11.50 11.61
CA CYS A 138 13.57 -12.68 10.79
C CYS A 138 12.15 -12.69 10.20
N PRO A 139 11.99 -12.74 8.87
CA PRO A 139 10.66 -12.68 8.25
C PRO A 139 9.78 -13.89 8.54
N LYS A 140 10.37 -15.00 9.02
CA LYS A 140 9.61 -16.21 9.34
C LYS A 140 9.17 -16.29 10.78
N CYS A 141 10.05 -15.95 11.71
CA CYS A 141 9.79 -16.12 13.14
C CYS A 141 9.70 -14.82 13.92
N HIS A 142 9.92 -13.70 13.25
CA HIS A 142 9.92 -12.35 13.84
C HIS A 142 10.95 -12.17 14.95
N TYR A 143 11.94 -13.03 15.00
CA TYR A 143 13.04 -12.87 15.92
C TYR A 143 13.92 -11.69 15.49
N ARG A 144 14.24 -10.82 16.43
CA ARG A 144 15.12 -9.68 16.18
C ARG A 144 16.52 -9.98 16.69
N PHE A 145 17.50 -9.75 15.86
CA PHE A 145 18.89 -9.99 16.20
C PHE A 145 19.79 -8.89 15.61
N LYS A 146 20.93 -8.68 16.23
CA LYS A 146 21.95 -7.80 15.68
C LYS A 146 22.70 -8.53 14.58
N PRO A 147 22.85 -7.94 13.39
CA PRO A 147 23.57 -8.56 12.31
C PRO A 147 25.05 -8.69 12.59
#